data_3507835d8c7d1f2d10f5704400b196ab
#
_entry.id   3507835d8c7d1f2d10f5704400b196ab
#
_cell.length_a   1.000
_cell.length_b   1.000
_cell.length_c   1.000
_cell.angle_alpha   90.00
_cell.angle_beta   90.00
_cell.angle_gamma   90.00
#
_symmetry.space_group_name_H-M   'P 1'
#
loop_
_entity.id
_entity.type
_entity.pdbx_description
1 polymer ?
#
loop_
_entity_poly.entity_id
_entity_poly.type
_entity_poly.pdbx_seq_one_letter_code
_entity_poly.pdbx_strand_id
1 'polypeptide(L)'
;MKVGFTALALLDISFNEIIQRANADGFDIVEVLCEGPYLPRYALKNTAQFEILFQYNIELTIHSPTVDLNPASVNIGIREETFKQLYETVDLAASIDASTVTTHPGYIKRINEKLTIRSLDLALHGLEKWAQYADDVGIEPAIENMPRSSKHFCTDVEEHKLFVETCGASATIDVGHAHTNNAIREFLQADFQVVYHHVSDNDGHRDQHLPIGEGTIDWDQLRGINKAIIEVNDYDAVKESRNELTRLS
;
A
#
# COMPACT_ATOMS: atom_id res chain seq x y z
N MET A 1 10.56 -3.85 -16.00
CA MET A 1 9.67 -3.60 -14.84
C MET A 1 10.29 -4.22 -13.60
N LYS A 2 10.35 -3.51 -12.45
CA LYS A 2 10.68 -4.10 -11.16
C LYS A 2 9.43 -4.79 -10.59
N VAL A 3 9.59 -5.99 -10.05
CA VAL A 3 8.49 -6.76 -9.47
C VAL A 3 8.81 -7.11 -8.02
N GLY A 4 7.88 -6.80 -7.14
CA GLY A 4 7.91 -7.14 -5.72
C GLY A 4 6.66 -7.88 -5.27
N PHE A 5 6.59 -8.16 -4.00
CA PHE A 5 5.39 -8.69 -3.34
C PHE A 5 5.26 -8.16 -1.91
N THR A 6 4.02 -8.13 -1.41
CA THR A 6 3.76 -7.82 -0.01
C THR A 6 4.00 -9.04 0.88
N ALA A 7 4.59 -8.83 2.05
CA ALA A 7 4.83 -9.88 3.04
C ALA A 7 3.53 -10.52 3.60
N LEU A 8 2.36 -10.07 3.17
CA LEU A 8 1.05 -10.65 3.53
C LEU A 8 1.02 -12.18 3.34
N ALA A 9 1.59 -12.66 2.23
CA ALA A 9 1.67 -14.08 1.90
C ALA A 9 2.58 -14.90 2.83
N LEU A 10 3.38 -14.26 3.69
CA LEU A 10 4.47 -14.87 4.47
C LEU A 10 4.55 -14.36 5.92
N LEU A 11 3.44 -13.92 6.51
CA LEU A 11 3.42 -13.37 7.88
C LEU A 11 3.84 -14.38 8.98
N ASP A 12 3.78 -15.66 8.67
CA ASP A 12 4.09 -16.73 9.65
C ASP A 12 5.58 -17.15 9.70
N ILE A 13 6.43 -16.57 8.84
CA ILE A 13 7.85 -16.87 8.79
C ILE A 13 8.71 -15.67 9.17
N SER A 14 9.99 -15.91 9.45
CA SER A 14 10.92 -14.83 9.80
C SER A 14 11.22 -13.91 8.64
N PHE A 15 11.52 -12.64 8.91
CA PHE A 15 11.91 -11.68 7.87
C PHE A 15 13.14 -12.15 7.06
N ASN A 16 14.11 -12.78 7.73
CA ASN A 16 15.27 -13.38 7.06
C ASN A 16 14.85 -14.37 5.97
N GLU A 17 13.88 -15.23 6.28
CA GLU A 17 13.37 -16.23 5.35
C GLU A 17 12.58 -15.58 4.20
N ILE A 18 11.81 -14.51 4.46
CA ILE A 18 11.14 -13.73 3.43
C ILE A 18 12.14 -13.19 2.42
N ILE A 19 13.21 -12.53 2.89
CA ILE A 19 14.23 -11.94 2.02
C ILE A 19 15.03 -13.01 1.25
N GLN A 20 15.34 -14.14 1.88
CA GLN A 20 16.00 -15.26 1.19
C GLN A 20 15.14 -15.82 0.06
N ARG A 21 13.84 -16.01 0.30
CA ARG A 21 12.88 -16.45 -0.74
C ARG A 21 12.76 -15.40 -1.85
N ALA A 22 12.59 -14.12 -1.50
CA ALA A 22 12.53 -13.03 -2.48
C ALA A 22 13.75 -13.03 -3.40
N ASN A 23 14.95 -13.14 -2.83
CA ASN A 23 16.18 -13.18 -3.61
C ASN A 23 16.29 -14.46 -4.48
N ALA A 24 15.97 -15.63 -3.92
CA ALA A 24 16.02 -16.90 -4.63
C ALA A 24 15.06 -16.94 -5.84
N ASP A 25 13.88 -16.36 -5.69
CA ASP A 25 12.84 -16.31 -6.72
C ASP A 25 12.96 -15.05 -7.62
N GLY A 26 13.99 -14.19 -7.40
CA GLY A 26 14.34 -13.07 -8.26
C GLY A 26 13.38 -11.89 -8.19
N PHE A 27 12.85 -11.59 -7.01
CA PHE A 27 12.08 -10.37 -6.75
C PHE A 27 13.02 -9.18 -6.50
N ASP A 28 12.60 -8.01 -6.95
CA ASP A 28 13.35 -6.75 -6.81
C ASP A 28 12.95 -5.98 -5.55
N ILE A 29 11.70 -6.18 -5.07
CA ILE A 29 11.09 -5.40 -4.00
C ILE A 29 10.39 -6.35 -3.02
N VAL A 30 10.48 -6.06 -1.73
CA VAL A 30 9.63 -6.64 -0.68
C VAL A 30 8.91 -5.50 0.03
N GLU A 31 7.60 -5.59 0.11
CA GLU A 31 6.81 -4.69 0.94
C GLU A 31 6.49 -5.34 2.28
N VAL A 32 6.87 -4.68 3.36
CA VAL A 32 6.51 -5.10 4.71
C VAL A 32 5.12 -4.60 5.04
N LEU A 33 4.17 -5.51 5.22
CA LEU A 33 2.87 -5.18 5.81
C LEU A 33 3.04 -5.03 7.32
N CYS A 34 2.81 -3.84 7.84
CA CYS A 34 2.98 -3.51 9.27
C CYS A 34 1.84 -4.03 10.15
N GLU A 35 1.56 -5.33 10.03
CA GLU A 35 0.58 -6.05 10.86
C GLU A 35 1.25 -7.18 11.64
N GLY A 36 0.58 -7.69 12.65
CA GLY A 36 1.06 -8.82 13.44
C GLY A 36 2.48 -8.60 14.00
N PRO A 37 3.47 -9.43 13.62
CA PRO A 37 4.84 -9.33 14.14
C PRO A 37 5.57 -8.06 13.67
N TYR A 38 5.11 -7.44 12.58
CA TYR A 38 5.70 -6.24 11.98
C TYR A 38 5.01 -4.94 12.38
N LEU A 39 4.07 -4.97 13.34
CA LEU A 39 3.53 -3.73 13.92
C LEU A 39 4.68 -2.80 14.32
N PRO A 40 4.68 -1.52 13.92
CA PRO A 40 5.86 -0.64 14.04
C PRO A 40 6.42 -0.59 15.45
N ARG A 41 5.58 -0.50 16.46
CA ARG A 41 5.99 -0.46 17.89
C ARG A 41 6.68 -1.73 18.40
N TYR A 42 6.52 -2.86 17.71
CA TYR A 42 7.25 -4.09 17.99
C TYR A 42 8.50 -4.19 17.14
N ALA A 43 8.39 -3.89 15.85
CA ALA A 43 9.49 -3.93 14.90
C ALA A 43 10.61 -2.95 15.26
N LEU A 44 10.29 -1.74 15.71
CA LEU A 44 11.24 -0.72 16.20
C LEU A 44 12.07 -1.18 17.42
N LYS A 45 11.56 -2.13 18.22
CA LYS A 45 12.32 -2.70 19.35
C LYS A 45 13.32 -3.77 18.92
N ASN A 46 13.25 -4.24 17.69
CA ASN A 46 14.09 -5.30 17.14
C ASN A 46 14.44 -5.05 15.67
N THR A 47 15.01 -3.90 15.37
CA THR A 47 15.41 -3.53 13.99
C THR A 47 16.52 -4.42 13.45
N ALA A 48 17.29 -5.11 14.32
CA ALA A 48 18.32 -6.07 13.92
C ALA A 48 17.76 -7.22 13.04
N GLN A 49 16.49 -7.56 13.13
CA GLN A 49 15.87 -8.56 12.24
C GLN A 49 15.90 -8.15 10.75
N PHE A 50 16.06 -6.85 10.44
CA PHE A 50 16.10 -6.31 9.09
C PHE A 50 17.53 -6.20 8.51
N GLU A 51 18.58 -6.44 9.31
CA GLU A 51 19.98 -6.36 8.87
C GLU A 51 20.32 -7.31 7.71
N ILE A 52 19.54 -8.37 7.51
CA ILE A 52 19.67 -9.28 6.38
C ILE A 52 19.60 -8.56 5.02
N LEU A 53 18.89 -7.43 4.94
CA LEU A 53 18.78 -6.62 3.73
C LEU A 53 20.13 -6.16 3.18
N PHE A 54 21.11 -5.89 4.05
CA PHE A 54 22.46 -5.47 3.62
C PHE A 54 23.22 -6.55 2.82
N GLN A 55 22.71 -7.79 2.81
CA GLN A 55 23.31 -8.89 2.07
C GLN A 55 22.72 -9.07 0.67
N TYR A 56 21.60 -8.41 0.36
CA TYR A 56 20.85 -8.58 -0.87
C TYR A 56 20.51 -7.23 -1.50
N ASN A 57 20.36 -7.20 -2.81
CA ASN A 57 19.94 -6.01 -3.55
C ASN A 57 18.41 -6.04 -3.74
N ILE A 58 17.68 -5.93 -2.63
CA ILE A 58 16.22 -5.90 -2.60
C ILE A 58 15.78 -4.54 -2.05
N GLU A 59 14.94 -3.84 -2.79
CA GLU A 59 14.29 -2.61 -2.35
C GLU A 59 13.24 -2.94 -1.30
N LEU A 60 13.18 -2.15 -0.23
CA LEU A 60 12.18 -2.30 0.81
C LEU A 60 11.17 -1.16 0.74
N THR A 61 9.90 -1.51 0.79
CA THR A 61 8.78 -0.58 0.99
C THR A 61 7.95 -1.02 2.19
N ILE A 62 7.12 -0.15 2.70
CA ILE A 62 6.28 -0.44 3.87
C ILE A 62 4.83 -0.08 3.57
N HIS A 63 3.93 -0.99 3.90
CA HIS A 63 2.51 -0.70 4.02
C HIS A 63 2.15 -0.46 5.49
N SER A 64 1.56 0.70 5.79
CA SER A 64 1.12 1.06 7.14
C SER A 64 0.06 0.09 7.68
N PRO A 65 -0.05 -0.08 9.00
CA PRO A 65 -1.09 -0.92 9.57
C PRO A 65 -2.48 -0.33 9.30
N THR A 66 -3.44 -1.20 9.02
CA THR A 66 -4.82 -0.83 8.65
C THR A 66 -5.88 -1.37 9.59
N VAL A 67 -5.58 -2.48 10.28
CA VAL A 67 -6.57 -3.17 11.14
C VAL A 67 -6.97 -2.27 12.31
N ASP A 68 -8.27 -2.01 12.42
CA ASP A 68 -8.90 -1.14 13.43
C ASP A 68 -8.44 0.33 13.42
N LEU A 69 -7.62 0.74 12.47
CA LEU A 69 -7.13 2.11 12.31
C LEU A 69 -7.95 2.88 11.26
N ASN A 70 -8.08 4.19 11.46
CA ASN A 70 -8.82 5.02 10.52
C ASN A 70 -8.42 6.50 10.67
N PRO A 71 -7.63 7.06 9.75
CA PRO A 71 -7.23 8.47 9.78
C PRO A 71 -8.43 9.42 9.65
N ALA A 72 -9.53 8.98 9.04
CA ALA A 72 -10.77 9.74 8.88
C ALA A 72 -11.72 9.65 10.09
N SER A 73 -11.33 8.98 11.17
CA SER A 73 -12.23 8.75 12.30
C SER A 73 -12.62 10.05 13.01
N VAL A 74 -13.95 10.25 13.20
CA VAL A 74 -14.46 11.34 14.04
C VAL A 74 -14.26 11.04 15.53
N ASN A 75 -14.01 9.78 15.89
CA ASN A 75 -13.61 9.40 17.24
C ASN A 75 -12.15 9.78 17.45
N ILE A 76 -11.93 10.75 18.36
CA ILE A 76 -10.59 11.30 18.60
C ILE A 76 -9.58 10.24 19.04
N GLY A 77 -9.96 9.31 19.92
CA GLY A 77 -9.03 8.27 20.41
C GLY A 77 -8.59 7.31 19.31
N ILE A 78 -9.51 6.90 18.41
CA ILE A 78 -9.14 6.07 17.25
C ILE A 78 -8.21 6.85 16.31
N ARG A 79 -8.53 8.12 16.03
CA ARG A 79 -7.72 8.93 15.13
C ARG A 79 -6.33 9.23 15.70
N GLU A 80 -6.22 9.56 16.98
CA GLU A 80 -4.93 9.79 17.64
C GLU A 80 -4.06 8.53 17.62
N GLU A 81 -4.63 7.37 17.94
CA GLU A 81 -3.89 6.10 17.86
C GLU A 81 -3.50 5.77 16.42
N THR A 82 -4.38 6.04 15.43
CA THR A 82 -4.06 5.85 14.02
C THR A 82 -2.83 6.66 13.64
N PHE A 83 -2.85 7.97 13.85
CA PHE A 83 -1.71 8.82 13.47
C PHE A 83 -0.45 8.49 14.27
N LYS A 84 -0.57 8.10 15.53
CA LYS A 84 0.57 7.61 16.30
C LYS A 84 1.24 6.40 15.61
N GLN A 85 0.46 5.42 15.17
CA GLN A 85 1.00 4.25 14.47
C GLN A 85 1.52 4.61 13.07
N LEU A 86 0.90 5.54 12.35
CA LEU A 86 1.42 6.03 11.08
C LEU A 86 2.79 6.72 11.24
N TYR A 87 3.00 7.52 12.28
CA TYR A 87 4.32 8.10 12.58
C TYR A 87 5.33 7.03 12.99
N GLU A 88 4.94 6.07 13.85
CA GLU A 88 5.78 4.92 14.20
C GLU A 88 6.19 4.09 12.94
N THR A 89 5.34 4.05 11.91
CA THR A 89 5.65 3.39 10.64
C THR A 89 6.71 4.15 9.84
N VAL A 90 6.65 5.48 9.83
CA VAL A 90 7.69 6.31 9.20
C VAL A 90 9.02 6.16 9.94
N ASP A 91 9.01 6.14 11.27
CA ASP A 91 10.21 5.91 12.09
C ASP A 91 10.83 4.53 11.78
N LEU A 92 9.99 3.50 11.63
CA LEU A 92 10.45 2.18 11.22
C LEU A 92 11.08 2.23 9.83
N ALA A 93 10.41 2.83 8.85
CA ALA A 93 10.91 2.98 7.48
C ALA A 93 12.30 3.62 7.46
N ALA A 94 12.47 4.73 8.15
CA ALA A 94 13.75 5.43 8.26
C ALA A 94 14.82 4.58 8.95
N SER A 95 14.45 3.77 9.95
CA SER A 95 15.41 2.93 10.69
C SER A 95 15.93 1.71 9.92
N ILE A 96 15.21 1.30 8.87
CA ILE A 96 15.54 0.10 8.06
C ILE A 96 15.81 0.40 6.59
N ASP A 97 15.98 1.68 6.25
CA ASP A 97 16.28 2.17 4.89
C ASP A 97 15.21 1.77 3.85
N ALA A 98 13.94 1.79 4.26
CA ALA A 98 12.83 1.61 3.33
C ALA A 98 12.60 2.88 2.51
N SER A 99 12.24 2.74 1.23
CA SER A 99 12.11 3.87 0.31
C SER A 99 10.77 4.61 0.44
N THR A 100 9.71 3.90 0.79
CA THR A 100 8.33 4.40 0.71
C THR A 100 7.47 3.85 1.83
N VAL A 101 6.53 4.66 2.31
CA VAL A 101 5.45 4.20 3.19
C VAL A 101 4.11 4.49 2.52
N THR A 102 3.34 3.43 2.22
CA THR A 102 1.96 3.52 1.75
C THR A 102 0.97 3.48 2.91
N THR A 103 -0.09 4.28 2.82
CA THR A 103 -1.21 4.27 3.77
C THR A 103 -2.55 4.40 3.08
N HIS A 104 -3.62 3.94 3.76
CA HIS A 104 -4.99 4.15 3.32
C HIS A 104 -5.50 5.55 3.67
N PRO A 105 -6.39 6.15 2.86
CA PRO A 105 -6.96 7.48 3.10
C PRO A 105 -7.95 7.51 4.28
N GLY A 106 -8.45 6.34 4.67
CA GLY A 106 -9.48 6.18 5.68
C GLY A 106 -10.88 5.91 5.13
N TYR A 107 -11.83 5.75 6.05
CA TYR A 107 -13.21 5.38 5.70
C TYR A 107 -14.23 5.98 6.67
N ILE A 108 -15.52 5.98 6.24
CA ILE A 108 -16.65 6.50 7.00
C ILE A 108 -17.51 5.33 7.45
N LYS A 109 -17.64 5.10 8.76
CA LYS A 109 -18.49 4.01 9.29
C LYS A 109 -19.98 4.27 9.12
N ARG A 110 -20.41 5.54 9.13
CA ARG A 110 -21.81 5.94 9.02
C ARG A 110 -21.94 7.10 8.06
N ILE A 111 -22.56 6.84 6.91
CA ILE A 111 -22.74 7.84 5.87
C ILE A 111 -23.79 8.85 6.33
N ASN A 112 -23.37 10.11 6.45
CA ASN A 112 -24.15 11.28 6.73
C ASN A 112 -23.35 12.47 6.23
N GLU A 113 -23.95 13.37 5.48
CA GLU A 113 -23.24 14.47 4.82
C GLU A 113 -22.28 15.25 5.76
N LYS A 114 -22.77 15.65 6.94
CA LYS A 114 -21.95 16.38 7.92
C LYS A 114 -20.77 15.53 8.44
N LEU A 115 -21.00 14.24 8.68
CA LEU A 115 -19.94 13.34 9.13
C LEU A 115 -18.96 13.04 8.00
N THR A 116 -19.43 12.95 6.75
CA THR A 116 -18.57 12.76 5.57
C THR A 116 -17.62 13.93 5.42
N ILE A 117 -18.13 15.16 5.38
CA ILE A 117 -17.31 16.39 5.28
C ILE A 117 -16.30 16.42 6.44
N ARG A 118 -16.77 16.18 7.67
CA ARG A 118 -15.89 16.20 8.85
C ARG A 118 -14.81 15.13 8.80
N SER A 119 -15.13 13.93 8.34
CA SER A 119 -14.18 12.83 8.21
C SER A 119 -13.13 13.13 7.14
N LEU A 120 -13.55 13.70 5.99
CA LEU A 120 -12.64 14.16 4.93
C LEU A 120 -11.66 15.20 5.46
N ASP A 121 -12.15 16.27 6.09
CA ASP A 121 -11.30 17.33 6.68
C ASP A 121 -10.28 16.75 7.68
N LEU A 122 -10.69 15.80 8.51
CA LEU A 122 -9.83 15.19 9.51
C LEU A 122 -8.75 14.31 8.88
N ALA A 123 -9.11 13.54 7.84
CA ALA A 123 -8.17 12.71 7.09
C ALA A 123 -7.13 13.58 6.38
N LEU A 124 -7.57 14.53 5.57
CA LEU A 124 -6.68 15.43 4.82
C LEU A 124 -5.70 16.16 5.74
N HIS A 125 -6.21 16.80 6.81
CA HIS A 125 -5.35 17.54 7.75
C HIS A 125 -4.34 16.66 8.48
N GLY A 126 -4.73 15.42 8.84
CA GLY A 126 -3.82 14.51 9.53
C GLY A 126 -2.79 13.89 8.58
N LEU A 127 -3.23 13.49 7.39
CA LEU A 127 -2.35 12.89 6.37
C LEU A 127 -1.36 13.92 5.79
N GLU A 128 -1.75 15.19 5.63
CA GLU A 128 -0.83 16.28 5.28
C GLU A 128 0.36 16.36 6.25
N LYS A 129 0.09 16.33 7.56
CA LYS A 129 1.15 16.37 8.58
C LYS A 129 2.00 15.10 8.59
N TRP A 130 1.37 13.96 8.38
CA TRP A 130 2.06 12.68 8.29
C TRP A 130 2.99 12.65 7.07
N ALA A 131 2.50 13.09 5.91
CA ALA A 131 3.30 13.14 4.68
C ALA A 131 4.49 14.10 4.82
N GLN A 132 4.26 15.30 5.40
CA GLN A 132 5.36 16.22 5.69
C GLN A 132 6.40 15.60 6.62
N TYR A 133 5.98 14.87 7.65
CA TYR A 133 6.90 14.18 8.56
C TYR A 133 7.73 13.11 7.84
N ALA A 134 7.10 12.34 6.94
CA ALA A 134 7.80 11.34 6.15
C ALA A 134 8.84 11.97 5.23
N ASP A 135 8.48 13.05 4.53
CA ASP A 135 9.37 13.81 3.66
C ASP A 135 10.56 14.41 4.44
N ASP A 136 10.31 14.97 5.61
CA ASP A 136 11.35 15.57 6.48
C ASP A 136 12.43 14.54 6.90
N VAL A 137 12.10 13.25 6.95
CA VAL A 137 13.05 12.18 7.28
C VAL A 137 13.53 11.39 6.05
N GLY A 138 13.16 11.83 4.85
CA GLY A 138 13.60 11.25 3.58
C GLY A 138 12.86 9.99 3.14
N ILE A 139 11.65 9.76 3.65
CA ILE A 139 10.76 8.66 3.27
C ILE A 139 9.67 9.19 2.35
N GLU A 140 9.46 8.53 1.20
CA GLU A 140 8.39 8.89 0.26
C GLU A 140 7.01 8.48 0.83
N PRO A 141 6.13 9.44 1.17
CA PRO A 141 4.77 9.11 1.60
C PRO A 141 3.87 8.80 0.40
N ALA A 142 3.07 7.75 0.48
CA ALA A 142 2.12 7.42 -0.57
C ALA A 142 0.72 7.10 0.00
N ILE A 143 -0.31 7.54 -0.73
CA ILE A 143 -1.72 7.26 -0.40
C ILE A 143 -2.28 6.33 -1.46
N GLU A 144 -3.01 5.30 -1.02
CA GLU A 144 -3.55 4.27 -1.89
C GLU A 144 -5.00 4.56 -2.28
N ASN A 145 -5.38 4.24 -3.54
CA ASN A 145 -6.78 4.21 -3.96
C ASN A 145 -7.48 2.99 -3.38
N MET A 146 -8.77 3.11 -3.07
CA MET A 146 -9.52 2.10 -2.32
C MET A 146 -10.55 1.36 -3.18
N PRO A 147 -10.91 0.11 -2.80
CA PRO A 147 -11.89 -0.67 -3.54
C PRO A 147 -13.29 -0.07 -3.41
N ARG A 148 -14.17 -0.45 -4.33
CA ARG A 148 -15.53 0.04 -4.43
C ARG A 148 -16.31 -0.12 -3.12
N SER A 149 -16.57 1.00 -2.48
CA SER A 149 -17.38 1.10 -1.27
C SER A 149 -17.88 2.51 -1.07
N SER A 150 -19.15 2.67 -0.73
CA SER A 150 -19.70 3.97 -0.32
C SER A 150 -19.13 4.51 0.99
N LYS A 151 -18.21 3.78 1.61
CA LYS A 151 -17.60 4.15 2.89
C LYS A 151 -16.13 4.54 2.77
N HIS A 152 -15.45 4.16 1.71
CA HIS A 152 -14.05 4.49 1.50
C HIS A 152 -13.89 5.84 0.80
N PHE A 153 -12.83 6.54 1.12
CA PHE A 153 -12.29 7.62 0.32
C PHE A 153 -11.40 7.07 -0.81
N CYS A 154 -11.05 7.91 -1.77
CA CYS A 154 -10.18 7.55 -2.90
C CYS A 154 -10.68 6.36 -3.75
N THR A 155 -12.00 6.25 -3.93
CA THR A 155 -12.60 5.24 -4.82
C THR A 155 -12.66 5.69 -6.29
N ASP A 156 -12.40 6.96 -6.56
CA ASP A 156 -12.26 7.54 -7.89
C ASP A 156 -11.01 8.42 -7.99
N VAL A 157 -10.62 8.74 -9.23
CA VAL A 157 -9.38 9.47 -9.52
C VAL A 157 -9.38 10.89 -8.97
N GLU A 158 -10.51 11.57 -9.04
CA GLU A 158 -10.62 12.98 -8.62
C GLU A 158 -10.46 13.10 -7.10
N GLU A 159 -11.09 12.22 -6.33
CA GLU A 159 -10.94 12.20 -4.89
C GLU A 159 -9.52 11.75 -4.49
N HIS A 160 -8.95 10.75 -5.18
CA HIS A 160 -7.57 10.33 -4.94
C HIS A 160 -6.58 11.47 -5.23
N LYS A 161 -6.77 12.19 -6.34
CA LYS A 161 -5.97 13.37 -6.69
C LYS A 161 -6.07 14.45 -5.60
N LEU A 162 -7.26 14.71 -5.09
CA LEU A 162 -7.47 15.65 -3.97
C LEU A 162 -6.62 15.26 -2.75
N PHE A 163 -6.59 13.97 -2.38
CA PHE A 163 -5.78 13.51 -1.26
C PHE A 163 -4.28 13.66 -1.53
N VAL A 164 -3.80 13.20 -2.67
CA VAL A 164 -2.39 13.25 -3.05
C VAL A 164 -1.88 14.69 -3.08
N GLU A 165 -2.59 15.59 -3.78
CA GLU A 165 -2.17 16.99 -3.91
C GLU A 165 -2.28 17.78 -2.59
N THR A 166 -3.37 17.58 -1.83
CA THR A 166 -3.56 18.29 -0.55
C THR A 166 -2.55 17.84 0.49
N CYS A 167 -2.24 16.54 0.53
CA CYS A 167 -1.31 16.01 1.53
C CYS A 167 0.17 16.17 1.12
N GLY A 168 0.46 16.51 -0.13
CA GLY A 168 1.84 16.52 -0.64
C GLY A 168 2.46 15.12 -0.67
N ALA A 169 1.64 14.10 -0.93
CA ALA A 169 2.06 12.71 -1.01
C ALA A 169 2.08 12.22 -2.46
N SER A 170 2.70 11.10 -2.72
CA SER A 170 2.57 10.36 -3.96
C SER A 170 1.38 9.39 -3.91
N ALA A 171 1.08 8.74 -5.03
CA ALA A 171 0.04 7.73 -5.11
C ALA A 171 0.64 6.32 -5.12
N THR A 172 0.01 5.41 -4.41
CA THR A 172 0.05 3.97 -4.70
C THR A 172 -1.24 3.64 -5.44
N ILE A 173 -1.12 3.03 -6.62
CA ILE A 173 -2.29 2.61 -7.40
C ILE A 173 -2.48 1.11 -7.22
N ASP A 174 -3.53 0.74 -6.50
CA ASP A 174 -4.00 -0.64 -6.49
C ASP A 174 -4.93 -0.88 -7.69
N VAL A 175 -4.49 -1.79 -8.58
CA VAL A 175 -5.17 -2.13 -9.83
C VAL A 175 -6.42 -2.97 -9.56
N GLY A 176 -6.38 -3.86 -8.56
CA GLY A 176 -7.53 -4.63 -8.12
C GLY A 176 -8.64 -3.72 -7.58
N HIS A 177 -8.27 -2.74 -6.74
CA HIS A 177 -9.20 -1.72 -6.26
C HIS A 177 -9.79 -0.89 -7.42
N ALA A 178 -8.94 -0.43 -8.34
CA ALA A 178 -9.39 0.31 -9.52
C ALA A 178 -10.34 -0.52 -10.40
N HIS A 179 -10.10 -1.86 -10.50
CA HIS A 179 -10.99 -2.75 -11.23
C HIS A 179 -12.38 -2.85 -10.60
N THR A 180 -12.46 -2.95 -9.27
CA THR A 180 -13.76 -2.96 -8.58
C THR A 180 -14.57 -1.67 -8.81
N ASN A 181 -13.89 -0.56 -9.07
CA ASN A 181 -14.49 0.75 -9.41
C ASN A 181 -14.75 0.94 -10.91
N ASN A 182 -14.32 -0.02 -11.76
CA ASN A 182 -14.35 0.08 -13.22
C ASN A 182 -13.59 1.32 -13.74
N ALA A 183 -12.44 1.62 -13.13
CA ALA A 183 -11.67 2.85 -13.33
C ALA A 183 -10.15 2.61 -13.57
N ILE A 184 -9.74 1.40 -14.01
CA ILE A 184 -8.32 1.09 -14.22
C ILE A 184 -7.67 2.12 -15.15
N ARG A 185 -8.30 2.39 -16.31
CA ARG A 185 -7.73 3.30 -17.31
C ARG A 185 -7.59 4.71 -16.76
N GLU A 186 -8.58 5.19 -16.03
CA GLU A 186 -8.59 6.51 -15.41
C GLU A 186 -7.43 6.65 -14.41
N PHE A 187 -7.22 5.67 -13.55
CA PHE A 187 -6.13 5.67 -12.60
C PHE A 187 -4.75 5.57 -13.27
N LEU A 188 -4.61 4.74 -14.30
CA LEU A 188 -3.33 4.61 -15.04
C LEU A 188 -2.97 5.85 -15.88
N GLN A 189 -3.95 6.70 -16.23
CA GLN A 189 -3.75 7.92 -16.99
C GLN A 189 -3.76 9.19 -16.11
N ALA A 190 -3.90 9.03 -14.81
CA ALA A 190 -3.98 10.16 -13.90
C ALA A 190 -2.66 10.95 -13.85
N ASP A 191 -2.78 12.27 -13.75
CA ASP A 191 -1.64 13.20 -13.70
C ASP A 191 -1.24 13.49 -12.26
N PHE A 192 -0.66 12.47 -11.60
CA PHE A 192 0.00 12.59 -10.31
C PHE A 192 1.17 11.60 -10.20
N GLN A 193 2.07 11.82 -9.26
CA GLN A 193 3.22 10.95 -9.06
C GLN A 193 2.78 9.61 -8.48
N VAL A 194 3.14 8.51 -9.17
CA VAL A 194 2.89 7.13 -8.72
C VAL A 194 4.20 6.48 -8.31
N VAL A 195 4.27 5.96 -7.09
CA VAL A 195 5.47 5.29 -6.56
C VAL A 195 5.56 3.84 -7.07
N TYR A 196 4.47 3.12 -7.05
CA TYR A 196 4.30 1.76 -7.60
C TYR A 196 2.82 1.39 -7.71
N HIS A 197 2.59 0.22 -8.30
CA HIS A 197 1.25 -0.35 -8.42
C HIS A 197 1.15 -1.60 -7.54
N HIS A 198 0.13 -1.69 -6.69
CA HIS A 198 -0.31 -2.94 -6.12
C HIS A 198 -1.08 -3.72 -7.19
N VAL A 199 -0.84 -5.01 -7.28
CA VAL A 199 -1.44 -5.85 -8.33
C VAL A 199 -1.94 -7.16 -7.76
N SER A 200 -3.23 -7.38 -7.93
CA SER A 200 -3.93 -8.63 -7.68
C SER A 200 -5.12 -8.70 -8.64
N ASP A 201 -5.67 -9.89 -8.89
CA ASP A 201 -6.84 -10.02 -9.75
C ASP A 201 -8.14 -10.16 -8.96
N ASN A 202 -9.25 -9.89 -9.59
CA ASN A 202 -10.59 -10.05 -9.03
C ASN A 202 -11.67 -10.08 -10.10
N ASP A 203 -12.93 -10.28 -9.70
CA ASP A 203 -14.10 -10.39 -10.59
C ASP A 203 -14.73 -9.02 -10.97
N GLY A 204 -14.13 -7.91 -10.58
CA GLY A 204 -14.67 -6.55 -10.77
C GLY A 204 -15.76 -6.16 -9.77
N HIS A 205 -16.12 -7.03 -8.83
CA HIS A 205 -17.16 -6.79 -7.82
C HIS A 205 -16.62 -6.73 -6.40
N ARG A 206 -15.60 -7.52 -6.10
CA ARG A 206 -14.97 -7.65 -4.78
C ARG A 206 -13.47 -7.60 -4.94
N ASP A 207 -12.84 -7.07 -3.95
CA ASP A 207 -11.41 -7.14 -3.78
C ASP A 207 -11.06 -8.54 -3.24
N GLN A 208 -10.60 -9.43 -4.13
CA GLN A 208 -10.44 -10.86 -3.86
C GLN A 208 -8.98 -11.28 -3.70
N HIS A 209 -8.03 -10.45 -4.08
CA HIS A 209 -6.59 -10.78 -4.09
C HIS A 209 -6.29 -12.11 -4.79
N LEU A 210 -6.92 -12.36 -5.96
CA LEU A 210 -6.64 -13.53 -6.78
C LEU A 210 -5.28 -13.44 -7.46
N PRO A 211 -4.64 -14.57 -7.78
CA PRO A 211 -3.47 -14.58 -8.66
C PRO A 211 -3.77 -13.89 -10.00
N ILE A 212 -2.75 -13.27 -10.59
CA ILE A 212 -2.88 -12.59 -11.88
C ILE A 212 -3.30 -13.59 -12.97
N GLY A 213 -4.39 -13.26 -13.67
CA GLY A 213 -5.00 -14.09 -14.70
C GLY A 213 -6.11 -15.04 -14.23
N GLU A 214 -6.41 -15.07 -12.92
CA GLU A 214 -7.54 -15.85 -12.38
C GLU A 214 -8.83 -15.04 -12.21
N GLY A 215 -8.77 -13.72 -12.40
CA GLY A 215 -9.93 -12.84 -12.39
C GLY A 215 -10.34 -12.37 -13.78
N THR A 216 -10.75 -11.10 -13.88
CA THR A 216 -11.29 -10.52 -15.12
C THR A 216 -10.55 -9.25 -15.55
N ILE A 217 -9.42 -8.92 -14.92
CA ILE A 217 -8.62 -7.75 -15.31
C ILE A 217 -7.97 -8.00 -16.68
N ASP A 218 -8.10 -7.02 -17.57
CA ASP A 218 -7.35 -6.97 -18.82
C ASP A 218 -5.94 -6.42 -18.54
N TRP A 219 -5.01 -7.34 -18.29
CA TRP A 219 -3.62 -7.03 -17.93
C TRP A 219 -2.81 -6.35 -19.03
N ASP A 220 -3.24 -6.40 -20.29
CA ASP A 220 -2.59 -5.66 -21.39
C ASP A 220 -2.65 -4.14 -21.18
N GLN A 221 -3.59 -3.64 -20.39
CA GLN A 221 -3.68 -2.22 -20.03
C GLN A 221 -2.52 -1.74 -19.13
N LEU A 222 -1.82 -2.67 -18.45
CA LEU A 222 -0.71 -2.34 -17.54
C LEU A 222 0.66 -2.33 -18.23
N ARG A 223 0.71 -2.50 -19.55
CA ARG A 223 1.98 -2.40 -20.30
C ARG A 223 2.59 -1.02 -20.09
N GLY A 224 3.85 -1.01 -19.65
CA GLY A 224 4.60 0.22 -19.43
C GLY A 224 4.64 0.70 -17.97
N ILE A 225 4.00 0.02 -17.02
CA ILE A 225 4.26 0.29 -15.60
C ILE A 225 5.69 -0.11 -15.24
N ASN A 226 6.33 0.64 -14.32
CA ASN A 226 7.74 0.47 -13.98
C ASN A 226 7.98 -0.38 -12.74
N LYS A 227 7.05 -0.32 -11.77
CA LYS A 227 7.11 -1.04 -10.50
C LYS A 227 5.75 -1.65 -10.18
N ALA A 228 5.72 -2.94 -9.88
CA ALA A 228 4.53 -3.68 -9.44
C ALA A 228 4.84 -4.45 -8.16
N ILE A 229 3.94 -4.40 -7.18
CA ILE A 229 4.00 -5.18 -5.94
C ILE A 229 2.77 -6.10 -5.92
N ILE A 230 3.03 -7.41 -5.95
CA ILE A 230 1.98 -8.44 -5.97
C ILE A 230 1.37 -8.54 -4.57
N GLU A 231 0.06 -8.41 -4.48
CA GLU A 231 -0.69 -8.46 -3.24
C GLU A 231 -1.69 -9.62 -3.24
N VAL A 232 -1.20 -10.83 -3.01
CA VAL A 232 -1.99 -12.06 -2.89
C VAL A 232 -1.63 -12.80 -1.60
N ASN A 233 -2.53 -13.67 -1.12
CA ASN A 233 -2.42 -14.27 0.22
C ASN A 233 -1.57 -15.55 0.29
N ASP A 234 -1.09 -16.05 -0.84
CA ASP A 234 -0.32 -17.30 -0.94
C ASP A 234 0.97 -17.11 -1.72
N TYR A 235 2.08 -17.64 -1.25
CA TYR A 235 3.39 -17.38 -1.86
C TYR A 235 3.59 -18.13 -3.20
N ASP A 236 2.97 -19.28 -3.40
CA ASP A 236 3.02 -19.94 -4.72
C ASP A 236 2.24 -19.12 -5.75
N ALA A 237 1.09 -18.56 -5.35
CA ALA A 237 0.32 -17.61 -6.15
C ALA A 237 1.11 -16.31 -6.45
N VAL A 238 1.95 -15.82 -5.53
CA VAL A 238 2.88 -14.70 -5.77
C VAL A 238 3.83 -15.04 -6.92
N LYS A 239 4.44 -16.23 -6.92
CA LYS A 239 5.36 -16.68 -7.99
C LYS A 239 4.66 -16.84 -9.34
N GLU A 240 3.46 -17.39 -9.35
CA GLU A 240 2.63 -17.53 -10.55
C GLU A 240 2.30 -16.15 -11.14
N SER A 241 1.83 -15.23 -10.29
CA SER A 241 1.53 -13.85 -10.67
C SER A 241 2.77 -13.12 -11.24
N ARG A 242 3.96 -13.32 -10.66
CA ARG A 242 5.20 -12.77 -11.18
C ARG A 242 5.51 -13.27 -12.61
N ASN A 243 5.28 -14.55 -12.87
CA ASN A 243 5.49 -15.12 -14.19
C ASN A 243 4.56 -14.49 -15.24
N GLU A 244 3.30 -14.25 -14.89
CA GLU A 244 2.35 -13.58 -15.79
C GLU A 244 2.77 -12.12 -16.04
N LEU A 245 3.15 -11.34 -15.01
CA LEU A 245 3.64 -9.96 -15.17
C LEU A 245 4.89 -9.90 -16.07
N THR A 246 5.79 -10.87 -15.96
CA THR A 246 7.00 -10.92 -16.80
C THR A 246 6.68 -11.11 -18.28
N ARG A 247 5.55 -11.77 -18.62
CA ARG A 247 5.09 -11.93 -20.00
C ARG A 247 4.51 -10.65 -20.60
N LEU A 248 4.07 -9.71 -19.75
CA LEU A 248 3.51 -8.42 -20.17
C LEU A 248 4.58 -7.36 -20.42
N SER A 249 5.81 -7.56 -19.88
CA SER A 249 6.95 -6.66 -20.02
C SER A 249 7.69 -6.93 -21.33
#